data_d702372530cf84af4a089820c5e6e861
#
_entry.id   d702372530cf84af4a089820c5e6e861
#
_cell.length_a   1.000
_cell.length_b   1.000
_cell.length_c   1.000
_cell.angle_alpha   90.00
_cell.angle_beta   90.00
_cell.angle_gamma   90.00
#
_symmetry.space_group_name_H-M   'P 1'
#
loop_
_entity.id
_entity.type
_entity.pdbx_description
1 polymer ?
#
loop_
_entity_poly.entity_id
_entity_poly.type
_entity_poly.pdbx_seq_one_letter_code
_entity_poly.pdbx_strand_id
1 'polypeptide(L)'
;LVLVGFACEQKVQVEPVAEKVTSPDISNKQQPEITINPFSPVDVSPMDMSYFPVDYPKIKMANANIPPPVARLIYSRPHLQRRALFNGVLKYEEPWRLGANEASEINFYKTVTIQGKKIPAGRYIIYGIPHPDKWTIILNSNIDSWGLKQDASKDAGRFEIPITNNDISLEYFTMVFEKTDTGAASFF
;
A
#
# COMPACT_ATOMS: atom_id res chain seq x y z
N LEU A 1 -36.77 49.85 64.24
CA LEU A 1 -36.06 48.63 64.76
C LEU A 1 -35.32 48.00 63.56
N VAL A 2 -33.99 48.15 63.61
CA VAL A 2 -33.07 47.62 62.53
C VAL A 2 -32.46 46.32 63.09
N LEU A 3 -32.65 45.24 62.32
CA LEU A 3 -31.96 43.99 62.59
C LEU A 3 -30.90 43.75 61.49
N VAL A 4 -29.66 43.81 61.91
CA VAL A 4 -28.48 43.50 61.08
C VAL A 4 -28.18 42.05 61.26
N GLY A 5 -28.32 41.26 60.19
CA GLY A 5 -27.90 39.85 60.16
C GLY A 5 -26.52 39.78 59.51
N PHE A 6 -25.54 39.32 60.28
CA PHE A 6 -24.22 38.96 59.78
C PHE A 6 -24.28 37.51 59.22
N ALA A 7 -24.05 37.41 57.89
CA ALA A 7 -23.78 36.12 57.26
C ALA A 7 -22.26 35.92 57.22
N CYS A 8 -21.82 34.85 57.89
CA CYS A 8 -20.42 34.41 57.87
C CYS A 8 -20.21 33.49 56.69
N GLU A 9 -19.54 33.99 55.65
CA GLU A 9 -19.11 33.17 54.49
C GLU A 9 -17.81 32.47 54.85
N GLN A 10 -17.90 31.15 55.09
CA GLN A 10 -16.71 30.31 55.18
C GLN A 10 -16.22 29.99 53.78
N LYS A 11 -15.10 30.59 53.39
CA LYS A 11 -14.31 30.14 52.22
C LYS A 11 -13.66 28.81 52.54
N VAL A 12 -14.14 27.74 51.94
CA VAL A 12 -13.45 26.47 51.88
C VAL A 12 -12.29 26.62 50.88
N GLN A 13 -11.07 26.69 51.40
CA GLN A 13 -9.87 26.53 50.56
C GLN A 13 -9.72 25.08 50.21
N VAL A 14 -9.96 24.75 48.92
CA VAL A 14 -9.58 23.45 48.37
C VAL A 14 -8.14 23.59 47.92
N GLU A 15 -7.21 23.00 48.67
CA GLU A 15 -5.86 22.82 48.19
C GLU A 15 -5.87 21.84 47.02
N PRO A 16 -5.16 22.10 45.90
CA PRO A 16 -5.02 21.13 44.84
C PRO A 16 -4.08 20.04 45.29
N VAL A 17 -4.62 18.86 45.58
CA VAL A 17 -3.85 17.64 45.71
C VAL A 17 -3.27 17.34 44.34
N ALA A 18 -1.99 17.63 44.12
CA ALA A 18 -1.24 17.20 42.96
C ALA A 18 -1.05 15.69 43.07
N GLU A 19 -1.94 14.93 42.48
CA GLU A 19 -1.77 13.51 42.25
C GLU A 19 -0.58 13.32 41.32
N LYS A 20 0.52 12.87 41.88
CA LYS A 20 1.74 12.55 41.14
C LYS A 20 1.44 11.29 40.33
N VAL A 21 0.96 11.51 39.07
CA VAL A 21 0.83 10.43 38.11
C VAL A 21 2.24 9.90 37.82
N THR A 22 2.63 8.85 38.54
CA THR A 22 3.82 8.08 38.20
C THR A 22 3.51 7.35 36.91
N SER A 23 4.05 7.84 35.79
CA SER A 23 4.07 7.09 34.55
C SER A 23 4.67 5.71 34.84
N PRO A 24 4.02 4.62 34.37
CA PRO A 24 4.62 3.30 34.50
C PRO A 24 5.97 3.30 33.78
N ASP A 25 6.99 2.88 34.52
CA ASP A 25 8.35 2.72 34.01
C ASP A 25 8.32 1.63 32.92
N ILE A 26 8.34 2.07 31.64
CA ILE A 26 8.32 1.19 30.47
C ILE A 26 9.75 0.69 30.14
N SER A 27 10.74 1.05 30.97
CA SER A 27 12.16 0.83 30.67
C SER A 27 12.65 -0.61 30.79
N ASN A 28 11.78 -1.61 31.06
CA ASN A 28 12.26 -2.99 31.20
C ASN A 28 11.33 -4.08 30.61
N LYS A 29 10.65 -3.79 29.50
CA LYS A 29 10.19 -4.88 28.65
C LYS A 29 11.36 -5.26 27.76
N GLN A 30 12.08 -6.32 28.11
CA GLN A 30 12.95 -7.03 27.20
C GLN A 30 12.16 -7.23 25.90
N GLN A 31 12.60 -6.56 24.82
CA GLN A 31 12.07 -6.87 23.49
C GLN A 31 12.31 -8.36 23.26
N PRO A 32 11.31 -9.12 22.80
CA PRO A 32 11.52 -10.52 22.49
C PRO A 32 12.71 -10.63 21.54
N GLU A 33 13.67 -11.47 21.90
CA GLU A 33 14.82 -11.76 21.05
C GLU A 33 14.30 -12.29 19.72
N ILE A 34 14.56 -11.56 18.64
CA ILE A 34 14.12 -11.95 17.29
C ILE A 34 15.02 -13.12 16.87
N THR A 35 14.51 -14.33 17.04
CA THR A 35 15.18 -15.52 16.52
C THR A 35 15.07 -15.56 15.01
N ILE A 36 16.15 -15.25 14.32
CA ILE A 36 16.21 -15.39 12.87
C ILE A 36 16.15 -16.88 12.53
N ASN A 37 15.20 -17.27 11.67
CA ASN A 37 15.14 -18.64 11.18
C ASN A 37 16.38 -18.94 10.33
N PRO A 38 17.27 -19.88 10.75
CA PRO A 38 18.49 -20.16 10.00
C PRO A 38 18.25 -20.89 8.68
N PHE A 39 17.06 -21.46 8.49
CA PHE A 39 16.71 -22.23 7.29
C PHE A 39 16.06 -21.37 6.20
N SER A 40 15.54 -20.21 6.54
CA SER A 40 14.86 -19.34 5.59
C SER A 40 15.08 -17.87 5.98
N PRO A 41 16.07 -17.20 5.39
CA PRO A 41 16.25 -15.77 5.60
C PRO A 41 15.02 -14.98 5.09
N VAL A 42 14.72 -13.88 5.75
CA VAL A 42 13.66 -12.97 5.30
C VAL A 42 14.11 -12.30 3.99
N ASP A 43 13.24 -12.33 2.97
CA ASP A 43 13.49 -11.61 1.72
C ASP A 43 13.56 -10.10 1.98
N VAL A 44 14.52 -9.44 1.34
CA VAL A 44 14.68 -7.98 1.39
C VAL A 44 13.65 -7.24 0.54
N SER A 45 12.87 -7.96 -0.26
CA SER A 45 11.78 -7.43 -1.11
C SER A 45 10.50 -8.23 -0.83
N PRO A 46 9.89 -8.07 0.34
CA PRO A 46 8.74 -8.87 0.76
C PRO A 46 7.59 -8.75 -0.23
N MET A 47 6.83 -9.84 -0.37
CA MET A 47 5.61 -9.87 -1.17
C MET A 47 4.48 -9.13 -0.45
N ASP A 48 3.66 -8.44 -1.23
CA ASP A 48 2.47 -7.74 -0.77
C ASP A 48 1.29 -7.99 -1.70
N MET A 49 0.09 -7.72 -1.21
CA MET A 49 -1.16 -7.89 -1.96
C MET A 49 -2.07 -6.68 -1.79
N SER A 50 -2.67 -6.26 -2.89
CA SER A 50 -3.71 -5.22 -2.89
C SER A 50 -4.97 -5.75 -3.57
N TYR A 51 -6.14 -5.27 -3.12
CA TYR A 51 -7.44 -5.71 -3.62
C TYR A 51 -8.30 -4.53 -4.03
N PHE A 52 -9.15 -4.75 -5.03
CA PHE A 52 -10.29 -3.89 -5.28
C PHE A 52 -11.61 -4.69 -5.25
N PRO A 53 -12.59 -4.31 -4.41
CA PRO A 53 -12.57 -3.17 -3.46
C PRO A 53 -11.49 -3.32 -2.39
N VAL A 54 -10.97 -2.17 -1.91
CA VAL A 54 -9.83 -2.11 -0.96
C VAL A 54 -10.12 -2.76 0.40
N ASP A 55 -11.38 -2.79 0.81
CA ASP A 55 -11.88 -3.40 2.04
C ASP A 55 -12.26 -4.88 1.89
N TYR A 56 -12.06 -5.46 0.69
CA TYR A 56 -12.42 -6.84 0.39
C TYR A 56 -11.98 -7.86 1.45
N PRO A 57 -10.73 -7.84 1.97
CA PRO A 57 -10.31 -8.80 2.98
C PRO A 57 -11.16 -8.73 4.27
N LYS A 58 -11.51 -7.52 4.71
CA LYS A 58 -12.35 -7.30 5.91
C LYS A 58 -13.77 -7.82 5.68
N ILE A 59 -14.34 -7.50 4.51
CA ILE A 59 -15.69 -7.95 4.15
C ILE A 59 -15.71 -9.48 4.04
N LYS A 60 -14.68 -10.08 3.45
CA LYS A 60 -14.56 -11.54 3.31
C LYS A 60 -14.43 -12.25 4.64
N MET A 61 -13.74 -11.66 5.61
CA MET A 61 -13.67 -12.18 6.98
C MET A 61 -15.03 -12.15 7.68
N ALA A 62 -15.81 -11.09 7.45
CA ALA A 62 -17.15 -10.94 8.05
C ALA A 62 -18.21 -11.85 7.37
N ASN A 63 -18.07 -12.11 6.07
CA ASN A 63 -18.99 -12.96 5.31
C ASN A 63 -18.23 -13.77 4.25
N ALA A 64 -18.03 -15.05 4.51
CA ALA A 64 -17.34 -15.97 3.60
C ALA A 64 -18.03 -16.16 2.23
N ASN A 65 -19.32 -15.85 2.12
CA ASN A 65 -20.13 -16.10 0.92
C ASN A 65 -20.17 -14.94 -0.08
N ILE A 66 -19.33 -13.89 0.11
CA ILE A 66 -19.25 -12.82 -0.87
C ILE A 66 -18.55 -13.27 -2.16
N PRO A 67 -18.92 -12.68 -3.32
CA PRO A 67 -18.27 -12.98 -4.59
C PRO A 67 -16.76 -12.62 -4.55
N PRO A 68 -15.96 -13.12 -5.50
CA PRO A 68 -14.58 -12.69 -5.67
C PRO A 68 -14.43 -11.17 -5.79
N PRO A 69 -13.26 -10.61 -5.50
CA PRO A 69 -13.00 -9.19 -5.72
C PRO A 69 -13.05 -8.85 -7.22
N VAL A 70 -13.05 -7.59 -7.58
CA VAL A 70 -12.91 -7.16 -8.99
C VAL A 70 -11.49 -7.42 -9.46
N ALA A 71 -10.51 -7.05 -8.61
CA ALA A 71 -9.10 -7.23 -8.91
C ALA A 71 -8.32 -7.64 -7.65
N ARG A 72 -7.24 -8.39 -7.85
CA ARG A 72 -6.21 -8.69 -6.86
C ARG A 72 -4.85 -8.48 -7.53
N LEU A 73 -3.99 -7.73 -6.88
CA LEU A 73 -2.61 -7.52 -7.26
C LEU A 73 -1.71 -8.26 -6.29
N ILE A 74 -0.68 -8.92 -6.79
CA ILE A 74 0.41 -9.52 -6.00
C ILE A 74 1.71 -8.95 -6.55
N TYR A 75 2.56 -8.44 -5.69
CA TYR A 75 3.80 -7.81 -6.10
C TYR A 75 4.84 -7.85 -4.99
N SER A 76 6.11 -7.75 -5.33
CA SER A 76 7.17 -7.56 -4.35
C SER A 76 7.48 -6.09 -4.15
N ARG A 77 7.94 -5.75 -2.95
CA ARG A 77 8.24 -4.37 -2.54
C ARG A 77 9.74 -4.16 -2.37
N PRO A 78 10.50 -4.04 -3.48
CA PRO A 78 11.91 -3.65 -3.38
C PRO A 78 12.02 -2.27 -2.74
N HIS A 79 13.12 -2.07 -2.01
CA HIS A 79 13.41 -0.80 -1.40
C HIS A 79 14.61 -0.10 -2.07
N LEU A 80 14.61 1.21 -2.00
CA LEU A 80 15.55 2.04 -2.74
C LEU A 80 16.98 1.91 -2.19
N GLN A 81 17.15 1.75 -0.88
CA GLN A 81 18.45 1.60 -0.20
C GLN A 81 19.43 2.72 -0.56
N ARG A 82 18.98 3.97 -0.54
CA ARG A 82 19.76 5.16 -0.89
C ARG A 82 20.30 5.17 -2.33
N ARG A 83 19.83 4.27 -3.21
CA ARG A 83 20.19 4.29 -4.63
C ARG A 83 19.37 5.34 -5.38
N ALA A 84 19.91 5.90 -6.44
CA ALA A 84 19.11 6.70 -7.37
C ALA A 84 18.10 5.77 -8.08
N LEU A 85 16.82 6.18 -8.14
CA LEU A 85 15.80 5.39 -8.81
C LEU A 85 16.13 5.24 -10.30
N PHE A 86 16.31 6.36 -11.00
CA PHE A 86 16.69 6.35 -12.41
C PHE A 86 18.21 6.40 -12.57
N ASN A 87 18.72 5.70 -13.55
CA ASN A 87 20.15 5.43 -13.80
C ASN A 87 20.86 4.61 -12.71
N GLY A 88 20.17 4.23 -11.64
CA GLY A 88 20.69 3.34 -10.59
C GLY A 88 19.94 2.02 -10.54
N VAL A 89 18.61 2.08 -10.44
CA VAL A 89 17.73 0.90 -10.31
C VAL A 89 16.94 0.66 -11.59
N LEU A 90 16.35 1.71 -12.15
CA LEU A 90 15.56 1.68 -13.36
C LEU A 90 16.24 2.49 -14.46
N LYS A 91 15.88 2.15 -15.70
CA LYS A 91 16.24 2.94 -16.88
C LYS A 91 14.98 3.42 -17.58
N TYR A 92 15.04 4.62 -18.12
CA TYR A 92 13.99 5.11 -19.01
C TYR A 92 13.88 4.25 -20.26
N GLU A 93 12.69 4.16 -20.82
CA GLU A 93 12.35 3.44 -22.04
C GLU A 93 12.54 1.90 -21.97
N GLU A 94 12.90 1.34 -20.80
CA GLU A 94 13.04 -0.10 -20.61
C GLU A 94 11.87 -0.67 -19.79
N PRO A 95 11.28 -1.81 -20.20
CA PRO A 95 10.23 -2.46 -19.41
C PRO A 95 10.75 -2.95 -18.07
N TRP A 96 10.04 -2.60 -17.01
CA TRP A 96 10.27 -3.09 -15.66
C TRP A 96 9.05 -3.89 -15.18
N ARG A 97 9.27 -5.06 -14.59
CA ARG A 97 8.23 -5.96 -14.08
C ARG A 97 7.52 -5.48 -12.82
N LEU A 98 7.70 -4.21 -12.44
CA LEU A 98 7.09 -3.54 -11.28
C LEU A 98 7.29 -4.31 -9.97
N GLY A 99 8.54 -4.70 -9.70
CA GLY A 99 8.93 -5.43 -8.50
C GLY A 99 10.33 -6.01 -8.60
N ALA A 100 10.69 -6.82 -7.61
CA ALA A 100 11.88 -7.65 -7.56
C ALA A 100 11.48 -9.12 -7.54
N ASN A 101 12.42 -10.04 -7.74
CA ASN A 101 12.18 -11.48 -7.82
C ASN A 101 11.22 -11.82 -8.98
N GLU A 102 10.05 -12.37 -8.69
CA GLU A 102 9.02 -12.67 -9.70
C GLU A 102 8.35 -11.41 -10.23
N ALA A 103 7.75 -11.53 -11.40
CA ALA A 103 6.97 -10.46 -11.99
C ALA A 103 5.70 -10.17 -11.18
N SER A 104 5.36 -8.90 -11.05
CA SER A 104 4.10 -8.49 -10.43
C SER A 104 2.91 -8.91 -11.27
N GLU A 105 1.87 -9.40 -10.61
CA GLU A 105 0.71 -10.01 -11.25
C GLU A 105 -0.59 -9.38 -10.79
N ILE A 106 -1.47 -9.06 -11.74
CA ILE A 106 -2.84 -8.67 -11.46
C ILE A 106 -3.83 -9.72 -11.96
N ASN A 107 -4.79 -10.08 -11.13
CA ASN A 107 -5.90 -10.94 -11.51
C ASN A 107 -7.20 -10.14 -11.51
N PHE A 108 -7.85 -10.04 -12.67
CA PHE A 108 -9.20 -9.52 -12.81
C PHE A 108 -10.19 -10.69 -12.76
N TYR A 109 -11.10 -10.67 -11.80
CA TYR A 109 -12.13 -11.71 -11.63
C TYR A 109 -13.35 -11.48 -12.52
N LYS A 110 -13.44 -10.35 -13.17
CA LYS A 110 -14.42 -10.00 -14.20
C LYS A 110 -13.79 -9.07 -15.23
N THR A 111 -14.44 -8.90 -16.38
CA THR A 111 -14.03 -7.91 -17.37
C THR A 111 -14.03 -6.52 -16.75
N VAL A 112 -12.95 -5.77 -16.94
CA VAL A 112 -12.80 -4.38 -16.49
C VAL A 112 -12.61 -3.46 -17.70
N THR A 113 -12.82 -2.18 -17.49
CA THR A 113 -12.53 -1.15 -18.52
C THR A 113 -11.45 -0.23 -17.96
N ILE A 114 -10.34 -0.09 -18.67
CA ILE A 114 -9.22 0.78 -18.33
C ILE A 114 -9.04 1.76 -19.49
N GLN A 115 -9.15 3.05 -19.23
CA GLN A 115 -9.05 4.12 -20.24
C GLN A 115 -9.89 3.81 -21.51
N GLY A 116 -11.13 3.33 -21.32
CA GLY A 116 -12.03 2.99 -22.42
C GLY A 116 -11.79 1.61 -23.06
N LYS A 117 -10.67 0.94 -22.82
CA LYS A 117 -10.37 -0.39 -23.34
C LYS A 117 -10.88 -1.49 -22.41
N LYS A 118 -11.64 -2.44 -22.96
CA LYS A 118 -12.09 -3.64 -22.23
C LYS A 118 -10.95 -4.63 -22.09
N ILE A 119 -10.69 -5.05 -20.85
CA ILE A 119 -9.73 -6.10 -20.49
C ILE A 119 -10.51 -7.28 -19.94
N PRO A 120 -10.44 -8.45 -20.54
CA PRO A 120 -11.14 -9.65 -20.07
C PRO A 120 -10.72 -10.04 -18.65
N ALA A 121 -11.58 -10.81 -17.97
CA ALA A 121 -11.19 -11.51 -16.75
C ALA A 121 -9.98 -12.41 -17.04
N GLY A 122 -9.04 -12.48 -16.10
CA GLY A 122 -7.81 -13.25 -16.26
C GLY A 122 -6.65 -12.74 -15.44
N ARG A 123 -5.56 -13.47 -15.49
CA ARG A 123 -4.28 -13.11 -14.88
C ARG A 123 -3.38 -12.43 -15.91
N TYR A 124 -2.70 -11.40 -15.49
CA TYR A 124 -1.78 -10.63 -16.33
C TYR A 124 -0.54 -10.26 -15.51
N ILE A 125 0.63 -10.33 -16.13
CA ILE A 125 1.83 -9.67 -15.62
C ILE A 125 1.70 -8.18 -15.90
N ILE A 126 2.10 -7.34 -14.95
CA ILE A 126 2.15 -5.89 -15.11
C ILE A 126 3.59 -5.47 -15.34
N TYR A 127 3.81 -4.71 -16.43
CA TYR A 127 5.05 -4.00 -16.66
C TYR A 127 4.81 -2.50 -16.63
N GLY A 128 5.84 -1.75 -16.26
CA GLY A 128 5.92 -0.31 -16.42
C GLY A 128 7.10 0.07 -17.27
N ILE A 129 6.90 0.94 -18.26
CA ILE A 129 7.98 1.59 -18.99
C ILE A 129 8.01 3.04 -18.53
N PRO A 130 9.03 3.46 -17.76
CA PRO A 130 9.14 4.84 -17.32
C PRO A 130 9.62 5.74 -18.46
N HIS A 131 8.96 6.90 -18.60
CA HIS A 131 9.37 8.03 -19.44
C HIS A 131 9.57 9.25 -18.54
N PRO A 132 10.18 10.34 -18.99
CA PRO A 132 10.41 11.52 -18.17
C PRO A 132 9.13 12.20 -17.63
N ASP A 133 8.02 12.10 -18.33
CA ASP A 133 6.75 12.79 -18.08
C ASP A 133 5.57 11.86 -17.81
N LYS A 134 5.72 10.57 -18.05
CA LYS A 134 4.66 9.57 -17.93
C LYS A 134 5.21 8.17 -17.74
N TRP A 135 4.36 7.22 -17.44
CA TRP A 135 4.65 5.79 -17.52
C TRP A 135 3.71 5.12 -18.50
N THR A 136 4.22 4.12 -19.21
CA THR A 136 3.37 3.18 -19.97
C THR A 136 3.19 1.92 -19.14
N ILE A 137 1.97 1.68 -18.67
CA ILE A 137 1.61 0.44 -17.97
C ILE A 137 1.13 -0.58 -18.97
N ILE A 138 1.65 -1.79 -18.88
CA ILE A 138 1.37 -2.89 -19.79
C ILE A 138 0.76 -4.05 -19.02
N LEU A 139 -0.36 -4.56 -19.52
CA LEU A 139 -0.92 -5.84 -19.08
C LEU A 139 -0.53 -6.91 -20.10
N ASN A 140 0.23 -7.92 -19.65
CA ASN A 140 0.77 -8.95 -20.52
C ASN A 140 0.26 -10.33 -20.11
N SER A 141 -0.22 -11.10 -21.08
CA SER A 141 -0.81 -12.43 -20.86
C SER A 141 0.22 -13.56 -20.76
N ASN A 142 1.51 -13.28 -20.86
CA ASN A 142 2.59 -14.25 -20.69
C ASN A 142 2.85 -14.49 -19.19
N ILE A 143 1.87 -15.10 -18.53
CA ILE A 143 1.93 -15.44 -17.10
C ILE A 143 2.96 -16.55 -16.83
N ASP A 144 3.26 -16.75 -15.53
CA ASP A 144 4.20 -17.77 -15.05
C ASP A 144 5.63 -17.59 -15.62
N SER A 145 5.98 -16.34 -15.98
CA SER A 145 7.31 -15.94 -16.40
C SER A 145 8.01 -15.14 -15.30
N TRP A 146 9.33 -15.19 -15.27
CA TRP A 146 10.10 -14.37 -14.33
C TRP A 146 10.01 -12.86 -14.59
N GLY A 147 9.55 -12.47 -15.78
CA GLY A 147 9.30 -11.08 -16.15
C GLY A 147 10.54 -10.26 -16.51
N LEU A 148 11.72 -10.86 -16.61
CA LEU A 148 12.94 -10.14 -17.03
C LEU A 148 12.93 -9.76 -18.51
N LYS A 149 12.16 -10.47 -19.33
CA LYS A 149 12.01 -10.21 -20.75
C LYS A 149 10.54 -10.20 -21.11
N GLN A 150 10.05 -9.01 -21.49
CA GLN A 150 8.68 -8.84 -21.95
C GLN A 150 8.52 -9.40 -23.37
N ASP A 151 7.46 -10.18 -23.59
CA ASP A 151 7.00 -10.56 -24.92
C ASP A 151 5.86 -9.63 -25.36
N ALA A 152 6.17 -8.64 -26.16
CA ALA A 152 5.20 -7.64 -26.61
C ALA A 152 4.04 -8.22 -27.45
N SER A 153 4.20 -9.43 -28.01
CA SER A 153 3.12 -10.11 -28.74
C SER A 153 1.99 -10.58 -27.82
N LYS A 154 2.25 -10.64 -26.52
CA LYS A 154 1.31 -11.07 -25.48
C LYS A 154 0.65 -9.89 -24.75
N ASP A 155 0.85 -8.66 -25.19
CA ASP A 155 0.26 -7.48 -24.56
C ASP A 155 -1.26 -7.44 -24.76
N ALA A 156 -2.00 -7.56 -23.67
CA ALA A 156 -3.45 -7.41 -23.66
C ALA A 156 -3.88 -5.93 -23.67
N GLY A 157 -3.05 -5.05 -23.09
CA GLY A 157 -3.29 -3.61 -23.08
C GLY A 157 -2.05 -2.82 -22.71
N ARG A 158 -1.98 -1.59 -23.24
CA ARG A 158 -0.99 -0.56 -22.90
C ARG A 158 -1.74 0.71 -22.54
N PHE A 159 -1.33 1.36 -21.45
CA PHE A 159 -2.00 2.51 -20.85
C PHE A 159 -0.97 3.54 -20.45
N GLU A 160 -1.13 4.77 -20.90
CA GLU A 160 -0.28 5.87 -20.47
C GLU A 160 -0.86 6.52 -19.22
N ILE A 161 -0.01 6.72 -18.22
CA ILE A 161 -0.36 7.40 -16.98
C ILE A 161 0.60 8.55 -16.74
N PRO A 162 0.10 9.75 -16.39
CA PRO A 162 0.97 10.86 -16.03
C PRO A 162 1.68 10.55 -14.71
N ILE A 163 2.88 11.09 -14.56
CA ILE A 163 3.55 11.06 -13.25
C ILE A 163 3.12 12.25 -12.40
N THR A 164 3.03 12.01 -11.10
CA THR A 164 2.87 13.08 -10.11
C THR A 164 4.11 13.07 -9.23
N ASN A 165 4.79 14.19 -9.17
CA ASN A 165 5.92 14.36 -8.27
C ASN A 165 5.41 14.68 -6.87
N ASN A 166 5.86 13.94 -5.89
CA ASN A 166 5.63 14.20 -4.48
C ASN A 166 6.94 14.66 -3.83
N ASP A 167 6.83 15.54 -2.84
CA ASP A 167 7.97 15.97 -2.03
C ASP A 167 8.50 14.86 -1.10
N ILE A 168 7.74 13.79 -0.96
CA ILE A 168 8.07 12.64 -0.11
C ILE A 168 8.62 11.52 -0.98
N SER A 169 9.88 11.14 -0.73
CA SER A 169 10.45 9.93 -1.31
C SER A 169 10.03 8.70 -0.52
N LEU A 170 9.40 7.73 -1.18
CA LEU A 170 9.05 6.46 -0.58
C LEU A 170 10.21 5.48 -0.72
N GLU A 171 10.64 4.90 0.40
CA GLU A 171 11.73 3.92 0.43
C GLU A 171 11.32 2.58 -0.20
N TYR A 172 10.05 2.16 -0.01
CA TYR A 172 9.54 0.91 -0.52
C TYR A 172 8.62 1.12 -1.71
N PHE A 173 8.87 0.37 -2.78
CA PHE A 173 7.94 0.31 -3.91
C PHE A 173 6.56 -0.12 -3.42
N THR A 174 5.53 0.60 -3.87
CA THR A 174 4.17 0.38 -3.40
C THR A 174 3.20 0.51 -4.57
N MET A 175 2.31 -0.45 -4.70
CA MET A 175 1.18 -0.43 -5.63
C MET A 175 -0.11 -0.70 -4.86
N VAL A 176 -1.06 0.23 -4.93
CA VAL A 176 -2.32 0.13 -4.19
C VAL A 176 -3.50 0.55 -5.05
N PHE A 177 -4.66 -0.02 -4.74
CA PHE A 177 -5.94 0.48 -5.27
C PHE A 177 -6.54 1.50 -4.31
N GLU A 178 -7.12 2.53 -4.88
CA GLU A 178 -8.00 3.45 -4.16
C GLU A 178 -9.38 3.48 -4.81
N LYS A 179 -10.39 3.74 -4.01
CA LYS A 179 -11.74 3.98 -4.48
C LYS A 179 -11.88 5.46 -4.81
N THR A 180 -12.28 5.76 -6.03
CA THR A 180 -12.62 7.13 -6.43
C THR A 180 -14.02 7.51 -5.93
N ASP A 181 -14.35 8.80 -5.92
CA ASP A 181 -15.69 9.31 -5.57
C ASP A 181 -16.79 8.74 -6.48
N THR A 182 -16.45 8.38 -7.71
CA THR A 182 -17.36 7.73 -8.67
C THR A 182 -17.54 6.24 -8.41
N GLY A 183 -16.81 5.67 -7.43
CA GLY A 183 -16.80 4.23 -7.16
C GLY A 183 -15.93 3.40 -8.10
N ALA A 184 -15.22 4.04 -9.03
CA ALA A 184 -14.19 3.40 -9.82
C ALA A 184 -12.93 3.13 -8.98
N ALA A 185 -12.01 2.31 -9.52
CA ALA A 185 -10.68 2.12 -8.94
C ALA A 185 -9.68 3.11 -9.55
N SER A 186 -8.90 3.77 -8.72
CA SER A 186 -7.59 4.31 -9.09
C SER A 186 -6.51 3.33 -8.67
N PHE A 187 -5.42 3.31 -9.40
CA PHE A 187 -4.26 2.46 -9.15
C PHE A 187 -3.01 3.35 -9.11
N PHE A 188 -2.24 3.24 -8.02
CA PHE A 188 -1.06 4.05 -7.71
C PHE A 188 0.14 3.15 -7.46
#